data_8ae23d851d14f31c4b6274732c6d7c85
#
_entry.id   8ae23d851d14f31c4b6274732c6d7c85
#
_cell.length_a   1.000
_cell.length_b   1.000
_cell.length_c   1.000
_cell.angle_alpha   90.00
_cell.angle_beta   90.00
_cell.angle_gamma   90.00
#
_symmetry.space_group_name_H-M   'P 1'
#
loop_
_entity.id
_entity.type
_entity.pdbx_description
1 polymer ?
#
loop_
_entity_poly.entity_id
_entity_poly.type
_entity_poly.pdbx_seq_one_letter_code
_entity_poly.pdbx_strand_id
1 'polypeptide(L)'
;MTFLKECLGIPIGLQRLDRGSAQASASGKVTKVTTKNDLFLVTGATGNTGAHTVRLLRERGLRVRAFVHARDDRTDRLAEQGAEVVEGDLLNFHSISAATAGVTAAYFNYPIRPGLIEATANFAQAASEAGVHAVVNMSQISARREATSNAARQHWIAERLLDRTALVTAHLRPTFFMEWLNGFFVRRGSEGIYRLPLANVRHAPIAAADQAKVIAAILQNPDPHDREIYPLFGADELDWHGIATKVQDTLDIPVRYEPIEISTFAAGLTAAGGSPHLVQHLSNVAQDYRDGVFSGMNNLVEVIGGTKPMTVEEHVDTTRAKFDTDGPFGITDARLAAA
;
A
#
# COMPACT_ATOMS: atom_id res chain seq x y z
N MET A 1 -14.69 51.64 25.67
CA MET A 1 -14.75 50.70 26.80
C MET A 1 -13.86 49.56 26.46
N THR A 2 -12.59 49.61 26.63
CA THR A 2 -11.77 49.49 27.83
C THR A 2 -12.02 48.19 28.59
N PHE A 3 -10.96 47.45 28.77
CA PHE A 3 -10.57 46.33 29.61
C PHE A 3 -10.22 45.08 28.77
N LEU A 4 -9.07 44.49 28.79
CA LEU A 4 -7.89 44.51 29.70
C LEU A 4 -6.63 44.12 28.91
N LYS A 5 -5.61 44.92 29.00
CA LYS A 5 -4.19 44.56 28.92
C LYS A 5 -3.75 44.17 30.33
N GLU A 6 -2.74 43.30 30.36
CA GLU A 6 -1.85 42.94 31.47
C GLU A 6 -1.99 41.57 32.02
N CYS A 7 -0.91 40.79 31.81
CA CYS A 7 -0.07 40.06 32.73
C CYS A 7 0.62 38.92 31.96
N LEU A 8 1.84 38.69 31.93
CA LEU A 8 3.07 38.95 32.64
C LEU A 8 4.20 38.35 31.79
N GLY A 9 5.25 39.08 31.61
CA GLY A 9 6.47 38.62 30.98
C GLY A 9 7.19 37.60 31.85
N ILE A 10 7.68 36.55 31.18
CA ILE A 10 8.71 35.66 31.73
C ILE A 10 9.91 35.70 30.78
N PRO A 11 11.11 36.00 31.23
CA PRO A 11 12.31 36.10 30.40
C PRO A 11 12.81 34.71 30.01
N ILE A 12 13.13 34.56 28.71
CA ILE A 12 13.80 33.36 28.18
C ILE A 12 15.26 33.39 28.71
N GLY A 13 15.51 32.64 29.77
CA GLY A 13 16.84 32.32 30.25
C GLY A 13 17.42 31.14 29.49
N LEU A 14 18.43 31.41 28.65
CA LEU A 14 19.31 30.39 28.11
C LEU A 14 20.12 29.77 29.23
N GLN A 15 19.70 28.65 29.79
CA GLN A 15 20.58 27.79 30.59
C GLN A 15 21.26 26.76 29.69
N ARG A 16 22.57 26.92 29.51
CA ARG A 16 23.47 25.86 29.05
C ARG A 16 23.38 24.73 30.06
N LEU A 17 22.82 23.59 29.64
CA LEU A 17 22.95 22.35 30.38
C LEU A 17 24.27 21.68 30.01
N ASP A 18 25.14 21.58 31.00
CA ASP A 18 26.37 20.82 31.02
C ASP A 18 26.12 19.39 30.59
N ARG A 19 26.94 18.90 29.65
CA ARG A 19 26.98 17.50 29.26
C ARG A 19 27.67 16.69 30.35
N GLY A 20 26.89 16.23 31.33
CA GLY A 20 27.31 15.13 32.17
C GLY A 20 27.40 13.86 31.35
N SER A 21 28.58 13.24 31.32
CA SER A 21 28.88 11.96 30.71
C SER A 21 28.08 10.84 31.39
N ALA A 22 26.87 10.56 30.93
CA ALA A 22 26.20 9.31 31.17
C ALA A 22 26.74 8.31 30.14
N GLN A 23 27.56 7.37 30.58
CA GLN A 23 27.88 6.16 29.86
C GLN A 23 26.55 5.38 29.62
N ALA A 24 25.97 5.57 28.45
CA ALA A 24 24.94 4.68 27.97
C ALA A 24 25.58 3.30 27.72
N SER A 25 25.23 2.31 28.52
CA SER A 25 25.53 0.92 28.26
C SER A 25 24.93 0.60 26.88
N ALA A 26 25.80 0.37 25.90
CA ALA A 26 25.41 -0.16 24.62
C ALA A 26 24.88 -1.59 24.85
N SER A 27 23.58 -1.71 25.10
CA SER A 27 22.85 -2.96 24.88
C SER A 27 22.93 -3.20 23.38
N GLY A 28 23.88 -4.04 22.96
CA GLY A 28 24.01 -4.49 21.59
C GLY A 28 22.70 -5.16 21.19
N LYS A 29 21.87 -4.47 20.42
CA LYS A 29 20.76 -5.11 19.70
C LYS A 29 21.39 -6.13 18.77
N VAL A 30 21.28 -7.41 19.12
CA VAL A 30 21.67 -8.52 18.25
C VAL A 30 20.73 -8.44 17.06
N THR A 31 21.22 -7.98 15.93
CA THR A 31 20.49 -7.97 14.67
C THR A 31 20.11 -9.42 14.37
N LYS A 32 18.82 -9.75 14.44
CA LYS A 32 18.34 -11.11 14.19
C LYS A 32 18.47 -11.42 12.71
N VAL A 33 19.49 -12.18 12.34
CA VAL A 33 19.67 -12.64 10.96
C VAL A 33 18.60 -13.69 10.67
N THR A 34 17.83 -13.50 9.60
CA THR A 34 16.82 -14.45 9.14
C THR A 34 17.42 -15.81 8.87
N THR A 35 16.78 -16.85 9.40
CA THR A 35 17.15 -18.25 9.21
C THR A 35 16.15 -18.96 8.31
N LYS A 36 16.54 -20.13 7.74
CA LYS A 36 15.62 -20.97 6.95
C LYS A 36 14.43 -21.52 7.75
N ASN A 37 14.51 -21.49 9.09
CA ASN A 37 13.43 -21.94 9.97
C ASN A 37 12.38 -20.86 10.26
N ASP A 38 12.69 -19.60 9.96
CA ASP A 38 11.76 -18.50 10.17
C ASP A 38 10.52 -18.65 9.27
N LEU A 39 9.35 -18.43 9.87
CA LEU A 39 8.06 -18.47 9.19
C LEU A 39 7.53 -17.07 8.99
N PHE A 40 7.22 -16.74 7.76
CA PHE A 40 6.64 -15.43 7.39
C PHE A 40 5.16 -15.55 7.09
N LEU A 41 4.34 -14.73 7.76
CA LEU A 41 2.91 -14.62 7.46
C LEU A 41 2.68 -13.53 6.42
N VAL A 42 1.91 -13.85 5.38
CA VAL A 42 1.49 -12.88 4.36
C VAL A 42 -0.04 -12.83 4.37
N THR A 43 -0.64 -11.73 4.84
CA THR A 43 -2.08 -11.52 4.71
C THR A 43 -2.40 -10.90 3.35
N GLY A 44 -3.63 -11.08 2.85
CA GLY A 44 -3.97 -10.66 1.49
C GLY A 44 -3.12 -11.35 0.42
N ALA A 45 -2.70 -12.60 0.68
CA ALA A 45 -1.73 -13.34 -0.12
C ALA A 45 -2.16 -13.60 -1.57
N THR A 46 -3.45 -13.60 -1.87
CA THR A 46 -3.98 -13.73 -3.25
C THR A 46 -4.08 -12.40 -4.01
N GLY A 47 -3.79 -11.27 -3.34
CA GLY A 47 -3.74 -9.94 -3.97
C GLY A 47 -2.43 -9.72 -4.74
N ASN A 48 -2.38 -8.65 -5.56
CA ASN A 48 -1.21 -8.35 -6.39
C ASN A 48 0.10 -8.30 -5.57
N THR A 49 0.18 -7.47 -4.54
CA THR A 49 1.39 -7.33 -3.71
C THR A 49 1.67 -8.58 -2.88
N GLY A 50 0.63 -9.19 -2.28
CA GLY A 50 0.76 -10.38 -1.45
C GLY A 50 1.32 -11.58 -2.24
N ALA A 51 0.80 -11.85 -3.44
CA ALA A 51 1.23 -12.97 -4.28
C ALA A 51 2.71 -12.82 -4.71
N HIS A 52 3.14 -11.61 -5.08
CA HIS A 52 4.55 -11.33 -5.36
C HIS A 52 5.42 -11.50 -4.12
N THR A 53 4.94 -11.08 -2.94
CA THR A 53 5.68 -11.26 -1.67
C THR A 53 5.85 -12.74 -1.33
N VAL A 54 4.79 -13.56 -1.44
CA VAL A 54 4.87 -15.01 -1.24
C VAL A 54 5.91 -15.61 -2.18
N ARG A 55 5.81 -15.32 -3.49
CA ARG A 55 6.74 -15.83 -4.50
C ARG A 55 8.19 -15.48 -4.16
N LEU A 56 8.49 -14.21 -3.88
CA LEU A 56 9.86 -13.75 -3.58
C LEU A 56 10.44 -14.42 -2.33
N LEU A 57 9.67 -14.59 -1.27
CA LEU A 57 10.11 -15.26 -0.06
C LEU A 57 10.33 -16.75 -0.31
N ARG A 58 9.46 -17.41 -1.09
CA ARG A 58 9.62 -18.83 -1.46
C ARG A 58 10.82 -19.08 -2.37
N GLU A 59 11.07 -18.22 -3.36
CA GLU A 59 12.27 -18.27 -4.22
C GLU A 59 13.58 -18.16 -3.42
N ARG A 60 13.55 -17.45 -2.27
CA ARG A 60 14.66 -17.36 -1.32
C ARG A 60 14.75 -18.56 -0.36
N GLY A 61 13.89 -19.56 -0.52
CA GLY A 61 13.87 -20.78 0.30
C GLY A 61 13.30 -20.56 1.71
N LEU A 62 12.57 -19.46 1.95
CA LEU A 62 11.98 -19.13 3.25
C LEU A 62 10.60 -19.78 3.39
N ARG A 63 10.21 -20.11 4.63
CA ARG A 63 8.88 -20.66 4.91
C ARG A 63 7.84 -19.54 4.93
N VAL A 64 6.73 -19.74 4.22
CA VAL A 64 5.66 -18.75 4.11
C VAL A 64 4.33 -19.38 4.45
N ARG A 65 3.56 -18.71 5.31
CA ARG A 65 2.14 -18.95 5.55
C ARG A 65 1.35 -17.87 4.83
N ALA A 66 0.55 -18.27 3.84
CA ALA A 66 -0.32 -17.42 3.06
C ALA A 66 -1.72 -17.41 3.69
N PHE A 67 -2.10 -16.31 4.34
CA PHE A 67 -3.43 -16.14 4.93
C PHE A 67 -4.39 -15.57 3.90
N VAL A 68 -5.45 -16.31 3.61
CA VAL A 68 -6.44 -16.02 2.57
C VAL A 68 -7.85 -16.04 3.14
N HIS A 69 -8.76 -15.25 2.54
CA HIS A 69 -10.16 -15.18 3.01
C HIS A 69 -10.98 -16.39 2.55
N ALA A 70 -10.70 -16.90 1.36
CA ALA A 70 -11.34 -18.08 0.78
C ALA A 70 -10.36 -18.76 -0.20
N ARG A 71 -10.57 -20.05 -0.44
CA ARG A 71 -9.79 -20.82 -1.43
C ARG A 71 -10.35 -20.64 -2.83
N ASP A 72 -9.44 -20.46 -3.78
CA ASP A 72 -9.71 -20.39 -5.23
C ASP A 72 -8.43 -20.76 -6.01
N ASP A 73 -8.45 -20.71 -7.34
CA ASP A 73 -7.31 -21.04 -8.22
C ASP A 73 -6.04 -20.22 -7.88
N ARG A 74 -6.19 -19.03 -7.28
CA ARG A 74 -5.04 -18.22 -6.84
C ARG A 74 -4.35 -18.87 -5.63
N THR A 75 -5.13 -19.47 -4.74
CA THR A 75 -4.59 -20.18 -3.56
C THR A 75 -3.86 -21.46 -3.95
N ASP A 76 -4.32 -22.15 -5.00
CA ASP A 76 -3.65 -23.34 -5.51
C ASP A 76 -2.26 -22.99 -6.06
N ARG A 77 -2.14 -21.89 -6.80
CA ARG A 77 -0.83 -21.37 -7.24
C ARG A 77 0.11 -21.00 -6.09
N LEU A 78 -0.41 -20.51 -4.96
CA LEU A 78 0.41 -20.24 -3.77
C LEU A 78 0.90 -21.56 -3.13
N ALA A 79 0.05 -22.58 -3.07
CA ALA A 79 0.40 -23.90 -2.57
C ALA A 79 1.45 -24.59 -3.47
N GLU A 80 1.31 -24.49 -4.80
CA GLU A 80 2.28 -24.98 -5.78
C GLU A 80 3.67 -24.33 -5.60
N GLN A 81 3.72 -23.06 -5.18
CA GLN A 81 4.97 -22.39 -4.81
C GLN A 81 5.53 -22.86 -3.46
N GLY A 82 4.82 -23.78 -2.77
CA GLY A 82 5.22 -24.34 -1.47
C GLY A 82 4.87 -23.46 -0.28
N ALA A 83 3.93 -22.53 -0.39
CA ALA A 83 3.39 -21.78 0.74
C ALA A 83 2.37 -22.64 1.53
N GLU A 84 2.36 -22.50 2.85
CA GLU A 84 1.31 -23.02 3.72
C GLU A 84 0.07 -22.13 3.58
N VAL A 85 -0.98 -22.59 2.90
CA VAL A 85 -2.22 -21.82 2.70
C VAL A 85 -3.15 -22.04 3.88
N VAL A 86 -3.48 -20.94 4.59
CA VAL A 86 -4.42 -20.94 5.73
C VAL A 86 -5.59 -20.02 5.39
N GLU A 87 -6.80 -20.56 5.48
CA GLU A 87 -8.05 -19.82 5.29
C GLU A 87 -8.53 -19.21 6.61
N GLY A 88 -9.03 -17.97 6.55
CA GLY A 88 -9.59 -17.29 7.71
C GLY A 88 -10.02 -15.85 7.40
N ASP A 89 -10.57 -15.19 8.40
CA ASP A 89 -10.99 -13.79 8.33
C ASP A 89 -10.20 -12.93 9.32
N LEU A 90 -9.64 -11.82 8.85
CA LEU A 90 -8.94 -10.83 9.69
C LEU A 90 -9.87 -10.15 10.73
N LEU A 91 -11.19 -10.20 10.51
CA LEU A 91 -12.18 -9.74 11.49
C LEU A 91 -12.51 -10.81 12.55
N ASN A 92 -12.01 -12.03 12.39
CA ASN A 92 -12.15 -13.10 13.36
C ASN A 92 -10.83 -13.31 14.10
N PHE A 93 -10.81 -12.92 15.39
CA PHE A 93 -9.61 -13.03 16.23
C PHE A 93 -9.04 -14.45 16.30
N HIS A 94 -9.89 -15.47 16.40
CA HIS A 94 -9.42 -16.86 16.48
C HIS A 94 -8.72 -17.32 15.21
N SER A 95 -9.22 -16.90 14.04
CA SER A 95 -8.57 -17.19 12.75
C SER A 95 -7.16 -16.62 12.68
N ILE A 96 -7.01 -15.34 13.07
CA ILE A 96 -5.71 -14.69 12.98
C ILE A 96 -4.75 -15.14 14.09
N SER A 97 -5.27 -15.46 15.30
CA SER A 97 -4.47 -16.05 16.38
C SER A 97 -3.88 -17.39 15.98
N ALA A 98 -4.66 -18.25 15.33
CA ALA A 98 -4.15 -19.52 14.79
C ALA A 98 -3.10 -19.29 13.69
N ALA A 99 -3.32 -18.30 12.81
CA ALA A 99 -2.43 -17.98 11.70
C ALA A 99 -1.09 -17.38 12.15
N THR A 100 -1.04 -16.67 13.28
CA THR A 100 0.19 -16.05 13.82
C THR A 100 1.05 -17.02 14.62
N ALA A 101 0.55 -18.20 14.97
CA ALA A 101 1.31 -19.19 15.75
C ALA A 101 2.63 -19.59 15.06
N GLY A 102 3.76 -19.38 15.75
CA GLY A 102 5.11 -19.70 15.26
C GLY A 102 5.64 -18.76 14.15
N VAL A 103 4.97 -17.67 13.87
CA VAL A 103 5.38 -16.68 12.88
C VAL A 103 6.50 -15.80 13.44
N THR A 104 7.56 -15.59 12.65
CA THR A 104 8.68 -14.71 12.98
C THR A 104 8.37 -13.25 12.63
N ALA A 105 7.91 -13.01 11.41
CA ALA A 105 7.50 -11.69 10.94
C ALA A 105 6.35 -11.78 9.95
N ALA A 106 5.59 -10.68 9.80
CA ALA A 106 4.40 -10.68 9.00
C ALA A 106 4.30 -9.47 8.05
N TYR A 107 3.74 -9.69 6.88
CA TYR A 107 3.19 -8.65 6.04
C TYR A 107 1.70 -8.54 6.30
N PHE A 108 1.25 -7.38 6.77
CA PHE A 108 -0.16 -7.09 7.05
C PHE A 108 -0.73 -6.19 5.96
N ASN A 109 -1.79 -6.65 5.33
CA ASN A 109 -2.58 -5.92 4.35
C ASN A 109 -4.07 -6.22 4.55
N TYR A 110 -4.89 -5.17 4.54
CA TYR A 110 -6.34 -5.25 4.57
C TYR A 110 -6.92 -4.52 3.35
N PRO A 111 -7.90 -5.09 2.63
CA PRO A 111 -8.47 -4.45 1.44
C PRO A 111 -9.22 -3.15 1.78
N ILE A 112 -9.45 -2.30 0.75
CA ILE A 112 -10.24 -1.06 0.91
C ILE A 112 -11.73 -1.43 1.06
N ARG A 113 -12.09 -1.76 2.29
CA ARG A 113 -13.46 -2.07 2.74
C ARG A 113 -13.60 -1.71 4.23
N PRO A 114 -14.83 -1.64 4.79
CA PRO A 114 -15.03 -1.48 6.23
C PRO A 114 -14.32 -2.58 7.04
N GLY A 115 -13.82 -2.24 8.24
CA GLY A 115 -13.22 -3.20 9.16
C GLY A 115 -11.70 -3.09 9.33
N LEU A 116 -11.00 -2.17 8.63
CA LEU A 116 -9.54 -2.05 8.73
C LEU A 116 -9.05 -1.90 10.18
N ILE A 117 -9.70 -1.06 10.97
CA ILE A 117 -9.25 -0.82 12.37
C ILE A 117 -9.44 -2.07 13.22
N GLU A 118 -10.58 -2.76 13.09
CA GLU A 118 -10.85 -4.02 13.78
C GLU A 118 -9.85 -5.11 13.36
N ALA A 119 -9.64 -5.29 12.05
CA ALA A 119 -8.65 -6.22 11.52
C ALA A 119 -7.24 -5.91 12.04
N THR A 120 -6.87 -4.62 12.11
CA THR A 120 -5.56 -4.21 12.64
C THR A 120 -5.44 -4.51 14.14
N ALA A 121 -6.50 -4.27 14.94
CA ALA A 121 -6.51 -4.56 16.35
C ALA A 121 -6.40 -6.06 16.62
N ASN A 122 -7.18 -6.89 15.91
CA ASN A 122 -7.12 -8.34 15.99
C ASN A 122 -5.72 -8.86 15.63
N PHE A 123 -5.16 -8.36 14.52
CA PHE A 123 -3.81 -8.75 14.10
C PHE A 123 -2.75 -8.33 15.12
N ALA A 124 -2.78 -7.09 15.60
CA ALA A 124 -1.80 -6.55 16.55
C ALA A 124 -1.80 -7.36 17.86
N GLN A 125 -2.99 -7.69 18.38
CA GLN A 125 -3.13 -8.49 19.59
C GLN A 125 -2.62 -9.93 19.37
N ALA A 126 -3.09 -10.60 18.31
CA ALA A 126 -2.69 -11.98 18.01
C ALA A 126 -1.18 -12.10 17.73
N ALA A 127 -0.61 -11.16 16.99
CA ALA A 127 0.83 -11.12 16.71
C ALA A 127 1.65 -10.89 17.98
N SER A 128 1.19 -10.02 18.88
CA SER A 128 1.83 -9.78 20.19
C SER A 128 1.79 -11.01 21.09
N GLU A 129 0.65 -11.69 21.18
CA GLU A 129 0.50 -12.92 21.97
C GLU A 129 1.35 -14.07 21.41
N ALA A 130 1.47 -14.18 20.09
CA ALA A 130 2.28 -15.20 19.43
C ALA A 130 3.78 -14.91 19.46
N GLY A 131 4.21 -13.74 19.96
CA GLY A 131 5.61 -13.33 19.98
C GLY A 131 6.18 -13.03 18.58
N VAL A 132 5.35 -12.61 17.63
CA VAL A 132 5.81 -12.12 16.32
C VAL A 132 6.77 -10.97 16.55
N HIS A 133 7.92 -10.99 15.87
CA HIS A 133 8.95 -9.96 16.05
C HIS A 133 8.63 -8.67 15.31
N ALA A 134 8.17 -8.78 14.06
CA ALA A 134 8.01 -7.61 13.20
C ALA A 134 6.77 -7.68 12.29
N VAL A 135 6.27 -6.51 11.92
CA VAL A 135 5.22 -6.36 10.90
C VAL A 135 5.58 -5.28 9.88
N VAL A 136 5.45 -5.64 8.61
CA VAL A 136 5.42 -4.68 7.50
C VAL A 136 3.95 -4.43 7.17
N ASN A 137 3.48 -3.22 7.43
CA ASN A 137 2.10 -2.82 7.23
C ASN A 137 1.91 -2.09 5.90
N MET A 138 0.99 -2.56 5.07
CA MET A 138 0.55 -1.84 3.88
C MET A 138 -0.38 -0.70 4.31
N SER A 139 0.10 0.52 4.12
CA SER A 139 -0.65 1.75 4.28
C SER A 139 -0.92 2.38 2.91
N GLN A 140 -1.02 3.68 2.80
CA GLN A 140 -1.18 4.41 1.54
C GLN A 140 -0.64 5.83 1.64
N ILE A 141 -0.28 6.43 0.51
CA ILE A 141 0.30 7.80 0.47
C ILE A 141 -0.64 8.86 1.07
N SER A 142 -1.96 8.69 0.93
CA SER A 142 -2.97 9.59 1.48
C SER A 142 -3.20 9.45 3.00
N ALA A 143 -2.52 8.51 3.67
CA ALA A 143 -2.72 8.26 5.10
C ALA A 143 -2.27 9.45 5.95
N ARG A 144 -3.23 10.22 6.47
CA ARG A 144 -3.02 11.37 7.36
C ARG A 144 -4.23 11.60 8.27
N ARG A 145 -4.01 12.35 9.34
CA ARG A 145 -5.05 12.63 10.35
C ARG A 145 -6.25 13.38 9.74
N GLU A 146 -5.98 14.32 8.87
CA GLU A 146 -6.95 15.23 8.25
C GLU A 146 -7.55 14.67 6.94
N ALA A 147 -7.25 13.40 6.60
CA ALA A 147 -7.78 12.79 5.38
C ALA A 147 -9.30 12.79 5.37
N THR A 148 -9.90 13.26 4.28
CA THR A 148 -11.34 13.22 4.03
C THR A 148 -11.81 11.82 3.63
N SER A 149 -10.94 11.04 2.98
CA SER A 149 -11.16 9.61 2.76
C SER A 149 -11.17 8.84 4.09
N ASN A 150 -12.27 8.11 4.33
CA ASN A 150 -12.38 7.24 5.51
C ASN A 150 -11.28 6.18 5.54
N ALA A 151 -11.00 5.52 4.41
CA ALA A 151 -9.94 4.52 4.33
C ALA A 151 -8.55 5.13 4.59
N ALA A 152 -8.24 6.30 4.03
CA ALA A 152 -6.95 6.97 4.27
C ALA A 152 -6.75 7.33 5.75
N ARG A 153 -7.80 7.87 6.40
CA ARG A 153 -7.76 8.16 7.84
C ARG A 153 -7.64 6.90 8.69
N GLN A 154 -8.32 5.82 8.30
CA GLN A 154 -8.21 4.52 8.99
C GLN A 154 -6.80 3.93 8.85
N HIS A 155 -6.13 4.05 7.72
CA HIS A 155 -4.73 3.65 7.56
C HIS A 155 -3.82 4.43 8.50
N TRP A 156 -3.99 5.75 8.61
CA TRP A 156 -3.22 6.55 9.57
C TRP A 156 -3.45 6.10 11.02
N ILE A 157 -4.70 5.74 11.41
CA ILE A 157 -5.00 5.21 12.74
C ILE A 157 -4.38 3.83 12.92
N ALA A 158 -4.44 2.95 11.91
CA ALA A 158 -3.86 1.61 11.92
C ALA A 158 -2.34 1.65 12.13
N GLU A 159 -1.62 2.56 11.47
CA GLU A 159 -0.20 2.80 11.73
C GLU A 159 0.05 3.12 13.21
N ARG A 160 -0.69 4.09 13.75
CA ARG A 160 -0.54 4.50 15.18
C ARG A 160 -0.92 3.39 16.15
N LEU A 161 -1.84 2.49 15.78
CA LEU A 161 -2.21 1.34 16.59
C LEU A 161 -1.06 0.33 16.64
N LEU A 162 -0.49 -0.02 15.49
CA LEU A 162 0.66 -0.92 15.40
C LEU A 162 1.88 -0.36 16.14
N ASP A 163 2.18 0.93 16.01
CA ASP A 163 3.28 1.60 16.70
C ASP A 163 3.18 1.58 18.23
N ARG A 164 1.99 1.32 18.79
CA ARG A 164 1.79 1.17 20.26
C ARG A 164 2.08 -0.23 20.76
N THR A 165 2.33 -1.18 19.88
CA THR A 165 2.74 -2.54 20.25
C THR A 165 4.24 -2.61 20.50
N ALA A 166 4.72 -3.76 20.98
CA ALA A 166 6.15 -4.06 21.08
C ALA A 166 6.74 -4.62 19.78
N LEU A 167 5.94 -4.75 18.71
CA LEU A 167 6.39 -5.21 17.40
C LEU A 167 7.34 -4.16 16.78
N VAL A 168 8.35 -4.62 16.06
CA VAL A 168 9.04 -3.80 15.09
C VAL A 168 8.07 -3.51 13.94
N THR A 169 7.84 -2.24 13.62
CA THR A 169 6.82 -1.83 12.65
C THR A 169 7.42 -1.03 11.50
N ALA A 170 7.08 -1.37 10.27
CA ALA A 170 7.38 -0.56 9.09
C ALA A 170 6.09 -0.30 8.30
N HIS A 171 5.83 0.94 7.91
CA HIS A 171 4.63 1.33 7.20
C HIS A 171 4.95 1.74 5.77
N LEU A 172 4.42 1.02 4.80
CA LEU A 172 4.59 1.34 3.40
C LEU A 172 3.43 2.21 2.93
N ARG A 173 3.76 3.36 2.36
CA ARG A 173 2.80 4.31 1.78
C ARG A 173 3.01 4.44 0.27
N PRO A 174 2.60 3.44 -0.52
CA PRO A 174 2.73 3.51 -1.97
C PRO A 174 1.83 4.60 -2.55
N THR A 175 2.29 5.13 -3.69
CA THR A 175 1.50 6.00 -4.57
C THR A 175 0.49 5.17 -5.37
N PHE A 176 0.08 5.66 -6.53
CA PHE A 176 -0.84 4.96 -7.43
C PHE A 176 -0.25 3.62 -7.88
N PHE A 177 -1.00 2.53 -7.66
CA PHE A 177 -0.58 1.20 -8.11
C PHE A 177 -0.67 1.09 -9.63
N MET A 178 0.40 0.61 -10.23
CA MET A 178 0.50 0.46 -11.68
C MET A 178 -0.55 -0.51 -12.25
N GLU A 179 -1.00 -1.47 -11.45
CA GLU A 179 -2.09 -2.40 -11.77
C GLU A 179 -3.44 -1.70 -12.04
N TRP A 180 -3.64 -0.48 -11.52
CA TRP A 180 -4.80 0.33 -11.82
C TRP A 180 -4.82 0.86 -13.27
N LEU A 181 -3.67 0.88 -13.95
CA LEU A 181 -3.62 1.19 -15.39
C LEU A 181 -4.49 0.20 -16.19
N ASN A 182 -4.42 -1.09 -15.84
CA ASN A 182 -5.32 -2.08 -16.43
C ASN A 182 -6.77 -1.92 -15.91
N GLY A 183 -6.92 -1.58 -14.62
CA GLY A 183 -8.23 -1.48 -13.96
C GLY A 183 -9.12 -0.37 -14.51
N PHE A 184 -8.55 0.74 -14.92
CA PHE A 184 -9.27 1.91 -15.43
C PHE A 184 -9.24 2.04 -16.97
N PHE A 185 -8.54 1.14 -17.65
CA PHE A 185 -8.48 1.17 -19.10
C PHE A 185 -9.86 0.86 -19.74
N VAL A 186 -10.24 1.63 -20.74
CA VAL A 186 -11.43 1.39 -21.56
C VAL A 186 -11.01 1.13 -22.98
N ARG A 187 -11.35 -0.04 -23.52
CA ARG A 187 -11.11 -0.39 -24.92
C ARG A 187 -12.28 0.10 -25.79
N ARG A 188 -11.98 0.91 -26.78
CA ARG A 188 -12.96 1.45 -27.70
C ARG A 188 -12.56 1.18 -29.15
N GLY A 189 -12.96 0.01 -29.66
CA GLY A 189 -12.53 -0.44 -30.97
C GLY A 189 -11.01 -0.60 -31.05
N SER A 190 -10.35 0.20 -31.89
CA SER A 190 -8.88 0.22 -32.06
C SER A 190 -8.16 1.15 -31.10
N GLU A 191 -8.84 1.93 -30.26
CA GLU A 191 -8.23 2.90 -29.33
C GLU A 191 -8.43 2.51 -27.85
N GLY A 192 -7.60 3.06 -26.98
CA GLY A 192 -7.71 3.00 -25.52
C GLY A 192 -8.00 4.35 -24.91
N ILE A 193 -8.75 4.38 -23.79
CA ILE A 193 -9.14 5.61 -23.12
C ILE A 193 -8.99 5.45 -21.62
N TYR A 194 -8.42 6.48 -20.96
CA TYR A 194 -8.48 6.66 -19.51
C TYR A 194 -9.40 7.84 -19.19
N ARG A 195 -10.48 7.60 -18.45
CA ARG A 195 -11.42 8.62 -17.97
C ARG A 195 -11.34 8.72 -16.46
N LEU A 196 -10.52 9.67 -15.98
CA LEU A 196 -10.22 9.80 -14.55
C LEU A 196 -10.29 11.27 -14.12
N PRO A 197 -10.62 11.56 -12.85
CA PRO A 197 -10.77 12.92 -12.33
C PRO A 197 -9.45 13.49 -11.77
N LEU A 198 -8.29 13.14 -12.35
CA LEU A 198 -6.98 13.34 -11.72
C LEU A 198 -6.22 14.58 -12.20
N ALA A 199 -6.83 15.43 -13.05
CA ALA A 199 -6.24 16.64 -13.60
C ALA A 199 -4.85 16.38 -14.24
N ASN A 200 -4.00 17.41 -14.37
CA ASN A 200 -2.65 17.31 -14.94
C ASN A 200 -1.57 17.20 -13.84
N VAL A 201 -1.92 16.58 -12.70
CA VAL A 201 -0.96 16.38 -11.61
C VAL A 201 -0.05 15.20 -11.91
N ARG A 202 1.23 15.36 -11.60
CA ARG A 202 2.23 14.31 -11.80
C ARG A 202 2.30 13.38 -10.61
N HIS A 203 2.57 12.12 -10.86
CA HIS A 203 2.80 11.07 -9.88
C HIS A 203 3.69 9.98 -10.48
N ALA A 204 4.28 9.16 -9.65
CA ALA A 204 5.10 8.03 -10.07
C ALA A 204 4.36 6.72 -9.74
N PRO A 205 3.63 6.11 -10.70
CA PRO A 205 2.92 4.85 -10.45
C PRO A 205 3.90 3.74 -10.11
N ILE A 206 3.56 2.93 -9.09
CA ILE A 206 4.42 1.87 -8.57
C ILE A 206 3.80 0.48 -8.78
N ALA A 207 4.59 -0.47 -9.29
CA ALA A 207 4.15 -1.85 -9.45
C ALA A 207 4.06 -2.60 -8.11
N ALA A 208 3.07 -3.47 -7.97
CA ALA A 208 2.96 -4.36 -6.81
C ALA A 208 4.18 -5.28 -6.64
N ALA A 209 4.82 -5.66 -7.73
CA ALA A 209 6.07 -6.43 -7.72
C ALA A 209 7.21 -5.67 -7.03
N ASP A 210 7.32 -4.36 -7.22
CA ASP A 210 8.34 -3.53 -6.59
C ASP A 210 8.07 -3.32 -5.10
N GLN A 211 6.80 -3.11 -4.74
CA GLN A 211 6.40 -3.08 -3.34
C GLN A 211 6.75 -4.39 -2.64
N ALA A 212 6.52 -5.54 -3.29
CA ALA A 212 6.85 -6.85 -2.75
C ALA A 212 8.35 -7.04 -2.51
N LYS A 213 9.23 -6.47 -3.35
CA LYS A 213 10.68 -6.49 -3.13
C LYS A 213 11.07 -5.75 -1.85
N VAL A 214 10.47 -4.57 -1.62
CA VAL A 214 10.66 -3.79 -0.38
C VAL A 214 10.15 -4.56 0.84
N ILE A 215 8.93 -5.12 0.76
CA ILE A 215 8.36 -5.94 1.83
C ILE A 215 9.27 -7.12 2.17
N ALA A 216 9.68 -7.90 1.16
CA ALA A 216 10.52 -9.07 1.37
C ALA A 216 11.90 -8.73 1.94
N ALA A 217 12.46 -7.57 1.61
CA ALA A 217 13.72 -7.09 2.18
C ALA A 217 13.56 -6.71 3.66
N ILE A 218 12.53 -5.93 3.99
CA ILE A 218 12.27 -5.51 5.38
C ILE A 218 11.92 -6.71 6.27
N LEU A 219 11.09 -7.64 5.81
CA LEU A 219 10.73 -8.84 6.56
C LEU A 219 11.97 -9.67 6.97
N GLN A 220 13.01 -9.70 6.15
CA GLN A 220 14.23 -10.44 6.42
C GLN A 220 15.22 -9.73 7.34
N ASN A 221 15.16 -8.42 7.43
CA ASN A 221 15.99 -7.60 8.30
C ASN A 221 15.19 -6.42 8.87
N PRO A 222 14.21 -6.66 9.76
CA PRO A 222 13.24 -5.65 10.15
C PRO A 222 13.77 -4.57 11.11
N ASP A 223 14.74 -4.87 11.97
CA ASP A 223 15.17 -3.98 13.06
C ASP A 223 15.59 -2.57 12.63
N PRO A 224 16.31 -2.37 11.50
CA PRO A 224 16.66 -1.04 11.01
C PRO A 224 15.46 -0.20 10.54
N HIS A 225 14.30 -0.83 10.38
CA HIS A 225 13.08 -0.22 9.84
C HIS A 225 12.02 0.05 10.91
N ASP A 226 12.37 -0.09 12.21
CA ASP A 226 11.41 0.09 13.30
C ASP A 226 10.80 1.49 13.31
N ARG A 227 9.46 1.54 13.22
CA ARG A 227 8.62 2.74 13.19
C ARG A 227 8.85 3.67 12.00
N GLU A 228 9.49 3.16 10.95
CA GLU A 228 9.71 3.92 9.74
C GLU A 228 8.46 3.94 8.84
N ILE A 229 8.28 5.07 8.17
CA ILE A 229 7.21 5.29 7.19
C ILE A 229 7.87 5.54 5.83
N TYR A 230 7.60 4.67 4.88
CA TYR A 230 8.19 4.70 3.55
C TYR A 230 7.17 5.11 2.49
N PRO A 231 7.17 6.37 2.02
CA PRO A 231 6.47 6.71 0.78
C PRO A 231 7.17 6.01 -0.38
N LEU A 232 6.45 5.18 -1.12
CA LEU A 232 7.01 4.41 -2.23
C LEU A 232 6.51 4.96 -3.56
N PHE A 233 7.47 5.27 -4.43
CA PHE A 233 7.26 5.81 -5.77
C PHE A 233 7.79 4.85 -6.83
N GLY A 234 7.19 4.90 -8.03
CA GLY A 234 7.65 4.14 -9.20
C GLY A 234 8.85 4.78 -9.90
N ALA A 235 9.13 4.34 -11.13
CA ALA A 235 10.32 4.72 -11.88
C ALA A 235 10.31 6.18 -12.35
N ASP A 236 9.17 6.66 -12.85
CA ASP A 236 9.03 7.96 -13.49
C ASP A 236 7.84 8.74 -12.92
N GLU A 237 8.04 10.04 -12.67
CA GLU A 237 6.95 10.93 -12.31
C GLU A 237 6.30 11.49 -13.59
N LEU A 238 5.05 11.12 -13.84
CA LEU A 238 4.29 11.40 -15.07
C LEU A 238 2.93 11.99 -14.73
N ASP A 239 2.39 12.79 -15.64
CA ASP A 239 0.97 13.09 -15.69
C ASP A 239 0.21 12.01 -16.49
N TRP A 240 -1.12 12.08 -16.51
CA TRP A 240 -1.92 11.08 -17.22
C TRP A 240 -1.80 11.14 -18.74
N HIS A 241 -1.42 12.28 -19.32
CA HIS A 241 -1.11 12.37 -20.75
C HIS A 241 0.20 11.63 -21.06
N GLY A 242 1.23 11.81 -20.22
CA GLY A 242 2.49 11.07 -20.33
C GLY A 242 2.30 9.57 -20.15
N ILE A 243 1.48 9.15 -19.17
CA ILE A 243 1.13 7.73 -18.97
C ILE A 243 0.41 7.18 -20.21
N ALA A 244 -0.61 7.89 -20.74
CA ALA A 244 -1.34 7.47 -21.94
C ALA A 244 -0.41 7.33 -23.14
N THR A 245 0.56 8.23 -23.32
CA THR A 245 1.58 8.15 -24.38
C THR A 245 2.44 6.89 -24.24
N LYS A 246 2.96 6.60 -23.04
CA LYS A 246 3.76 5.39 -22.78
C LYS A 246 2.95 4.10 -23.04
N VAL A 247 1.68 4.08 -22.63
CA VAL A 247 0.78 2.94 -22.90
C VAL A 247 0.52 2.81 -24.40
N GLN A 248 0.26 3.92 -25.12
CA GLN A 248 0.10 3.97 -26.58
C GLN A 248 1.30 3.37 -27.29
N ASP A 249 2.50 3.86 -26.98
CA ASP A 249 3.73 3.46 -27.67
C ASP A 249 4.06 1.99 -27.42
N THR A 250 3.72 1.47 -26.23
CA THR A 250 3.94 0.06 -25.89
C THR A 250 2.91 -0.86 -26.54
N LEU A 251 1.63 -0.46 -26.58
CA LEU A 251 0.56 -1.29 -27.17
C LEU A 251 0.47 -1.18 -28.69
N ASP A 252 1.05 -0.15 -29.28
CA ASP A 252 0.94 0.23 -30.71
C ASP A 252 -0.52 0.49 -31.12
N ILE A 253 -1.27 1.20 -30.27
CA ILE A 253 -2.64 1.65 -30.52
C ILE A 253 -2.81 3.08 -29.99
N PRO A 254 -3.69 3.92 -30.58
CA PRO A 254 -4.00 5.21 -29.98
C PRO A 254 -4.53 5.07 -28.56
N VAL A 255 -3.94 5.80 -27.60
CA VAL A 255 -4.42 5.87 -26.21
C VAL A 255 -4.47 7.31 -25.77
N ARG A 256 -5.58 7.72 -25.17
CA ARG A 256 -5.76 9.09 -24.69
C ARG A 256 -6.30 9.15 -23.28
N TYR A 257 -6.02 10.26 -22.63
CA TYR A 257 -6.57 10.62 -21.33
C TYR A 257 -7.69 11.65 -21.50
N GLU A 258 -8.84 11.38 -20.93
CA GLU A 258 -9.99 12.30 -20.85
C GLU A 258 -10.24 12.65 -19.39
N PRO A 259 -9.92 13.86 -18.93
CA PRO A 259 -10.27 14.28 -17.58
C PRO A 259 -11.78 14.40 -17.43
N ILE A 260 -12.30 13.86 -16.31
CA ILE A 260 -13.72 13.95 -15.96
C ILE A 260 -13.90 14.57 -14.56
N GLU A 261 -15.12 14.97 -14.24
CA GLU A 261 -15.42 15.47 -12.90
C GLU A 261 -15.45 14.34 -11.85
N ILE A 262 -15.12 14.67 -10.60
CA ILE A 262 -15.14 13.69 -9.49
C ILE A 262 -16.54 13.10 -9.31
N SER A 263 -17.60 13.88 -9.48
CA SER A 263 -18.98 13.41 -9.39
C SER A 263 -19.30 12.40 -10.49
N THR A 264 -18.87 12.65 -11.73
CA THR A 264 -19.04 11.73 -12.86
C THR A 264 -18.28 10.43 -12.62
N PHE A 265 -17.06 10.52 -12.10
CA PHE A 265 -16.27 9.35 -11.74
C PHE A 265 -16.94 8.50 -10.65
N ALA A 266 -17.43 9.16 -9.57
CA ALA A 266 -18.12 8.48 -8.48
C ALA A 266 -19.38 7.74 -8.95
N ALA A 267 -20.17 8.38 -9.83
CA ALA A 267 -21.36 7.76 -10.42
C ALA A 267 -21.01 6.58 -11.32
N GLY A 268 -19.97 6.71 -12.16
CA GLY A 268 -19.46 5.63 -12.99
C GLY A 268 -18.90 4.44 -12.18
N LEU A 269 -18.22 4.68 -11.07
CA LEU A 269 -17.78 3.62 -10.14
C LEU A 269 -18.97 2.90 -9.49
N THR A 270 -20.00 3.64 -9.11
CA THR A 270 -21.24 3.05 -8.56
C THR A 270 -21.93 2.17 -9.60
N ALA A 271 -22.04 2.65 -10.83
CA ALA A 271 -22.59 1.87 -11.95
C ALA A 271 -21.75 0.62 -12.29
N ALA A 272 -20.44 0.64 -11.97
CA ALA A 272 -19.55 -0.53 -12.08
C ALA A 272 -19.68 -1.50 -10.90
N GLY A 273 -20.59 -1.27 -9.94
CA GLY A 273 -20.77 -2.11 -8.75
C GLY A 273 -19.80 -1.80 -7.61
N GLY A 274 -19.13 -0.66 -7.64
CA GLY A 274 -18.26 -0.21 -6.54
C GLY A 274 -19.05 -0.04 -5.24
N SER A 275 -18.51 -0.57 -4.13
CA SER A 275 -19.14 -0.37 -2.81
C SER A 275 -19.13 1.12 -2.41
N PRO A 276 -20.09 1.58 -1.58
CA PRO A 276 -20.10 2.98 -1.10
C PRO A 276 -18.78 3.38 -0.42
N HIS A 277 -18.13 2.46 0.29
CA HIS A 277 -16.84 2.70 0.93
C HIS A 277 -15.71 2.93 -0.10
N LEU A 278 -15.66 2.11 -1.16
CA LEU A 278 -14.69 2.26 -2.24
C LEU A 278 -14.92 3.55 -3.03
N VAL A 279 -16.19 3.85 -3.37
CA VAL A 279 -16.56 5.08 -4.10
C VAL A 279 -16.16 6.31 -3.29
N GLN A 280 -16.48 6.35 -1.98
CA GLN A 280 -16.07 7.43 -1.08
C GLN A 280 -14.54 7.57 -1.04
N HIS A 281 -13.82 6.45 -0.92
CA HIS A 281 -12.37 6.47 -0.89
C HIS A 281 -11.79 7.05 -2.18
N LEU A 282 -12.12 6.48 -3.34
CA LEU A 282 -11.54 6.88 -4.62
C LEU A 282 -11.90 8.32 -5.03
N SER A 283 -13.12 8.78 -4.68
CA SER A 283 -13.54 10.17 -4.91
C SER A 283 -12.71 11.17 -4.10
N ASN A 284 -12.41 10.85 -2.83
CA ASN A 284 -11.59 11.72 -1.98
C ASN A 284 -10.09 11.62 -2.33
N VAL A 285 -9.62 10.45 -2.73
CA VAL A 285 -8.27 10.27 -3.25
C VAL A 285 -8.06 11.06 -4.56
N ALA A 286 -9.09 11.19 -5.39
CA ALA A 286 -9.03 12.06 -6.57
C ALA A 286 -8.79 13.53 -6.20
N GLN A 287 -9.36 13.99 -5.07
CA GLN A 287 -9.06 15.34 -4.55
C GLN A 287 -7.62 15.39 -3.99
N ASP A 288 -7.18 14.40 -3.22
CA ASP A 288 -5.80 14.30 -2.74
C ASP A 288 -4.79 14.35 -3.91
N TYR A 289 -5.16 13.75 -5.03
CA TYR A 289 -4.39 13.82 -6.27
C TYR A 289 -4.28 15.24 -6.79
N ARG A 290 -5.41 15.94 -6.91
CA ARG A 290 -5.47 17.35 -7.35
C ARG A 290 -4.68 18.27 -6.42
N ASP A 291 -4.63 17.94 -5.13
CA ASP A 291 -3.88 18.66 -4.09
C ASP A 291 -2.38 18.29 -4.07
N GLY A 292 -1.91 17.43 -4.97
CA GLY A 292 -0.50 17.06 -5.11
C GLY A 292 0.02 16.05 -4.08
N VAL A 293 -0.85 15.39 -3.30
CA VAL A 293 -0.43 14.40 -2.28
C VAL A 293 0.31 13.21 -2.88
N PHE A 294 0.03 12.90 -4.15
CA PHE A 294 0.66 11.79 -4.88
C PHE A 294 1.95 12.17 -5.61
N SER A 295 2.30 13.46 -5.67
CA SER A 295 3.49 13.95 -6.36
C SER A 295 4.76 13.61 -5.60
N GLY A 296 5.85 13.46 -6.33
CA GLY A 296 7.18 13.23 -5.77
C GLY A 296 7.85 11.99 -6.31
N MET A 297 9.13 11.88 -5.98
CA MET A 297 10.03 10.80 -6.35
C MET A 297 10.98 10.48 -5.21
N ASN A 298 11.41 9.22 -5.11
CA ASN A 298 12.55 8.81 -4.31
C ASN A 298 13.14 7.50 -4.87
N ASN A 299 14.22 7.02 -4.25
CA ASN A 299 14.89 5.80 -4.64
C ASN A 299 14.71 4.65 -3.63
N LEU A 300 13.70 4.70 -2.77
CA LEU A 300 13.50 3.71 -1.69
C LEU A 300 13.27 2.30 -2.22
N VAL A 301 12.60 2.14 -3.36
CA VAL A 301 12.44 0.83 -4.02
C VAL A 301 13.80 0.23 -4.37
N GLU A 302 14.71 1.03 -4.93
CA GLU A 302 16.06 0.57 -5.27
C GLU A 302 16.92 0.32 -4.03
N VAL A 303 16.93 1.26 -3.09
CA VAL A 303 17.76 1.19 -1.87
C VAL A 303 17.35 0.03 -0.96
N ILE A 304 16.04 -0.18 -0.74
CA ILE A 304 15.55 -1.23 0.15
C ILE A 304 15.28 -2.52 -0.63
N GLY A 305 14.62 -2.43 -1.79
CA GLY A 305 14.22 -3.58 -2.59
C GLY A 305 15.34 -4.17 -3.46
N GLY A 306 16.44 -3.43 -3.63
CA GLY A 306 17.66 -3.90 -4.31
C GLY A 306 17.63 -3.83 -5.83
N THR A 307 16.56 -3.30 -6.44
CA THR A 307 16.43 -3.14 -7.89
C THR A 307 15.70 -1.87 -8.23
N LYS A 308 15.98 -1.28 -9.39
CA LYS A 308 15.20 -0.15 -9.92
C LYS A 308 13.72 -0.52 -10.01
N PRO A 309 12.81 0.44 -9.76
CA PRO A 309 11.39 0.19 -9.97
C PRO A 309 11.06 -0.03 -11.45
N MET A 310 10.02 -0.81 -11.70
CA MET A 310 9.46 -1.12 -13.02
C MET A 310 8.93 0.16 -13.68
N THR A 311 9.17 0.32 -14.98
CA THR A 311 8.59 1.41 -15.78
C THR A 311 7.15 1.11 -16.19
N VAL A 312 6.43 2.13 -16.69
CA VAL A 312 5.07 1.94 -17.24
C VAL A 312 5.11 1.01 -18.45
N GLU A 313 6.10 1.17 -19.32
CA GLU A 313 6.28 0.33 -20.50
C GLU A 313 6.49 -1.14 -20.15
N GLU A 314 7.38 -1.43 -19.20
CA GLU A 314 7.63 -2.80 -18.72
C GLU A 314 6.36 -3.43 -18.12
N HIS A 315 5.58 -2.66 -17.37
CA HIS A 315 4.30 -3.14 -16.82
C HIS A 315 3.29 -3.44 -17.91
N VAL A 316 3.12 -2.54 -18.86
CA VAL A 316 2.20 -2.70 -19.99
C VAL A 316 2.58 -3.91 -20.83
N ASP A 317 3.85 -4.08 -21.13
CA ASP A 317 4.34 -5.21 -21.92
C ASP A 317 4.08 -6.55 -21.21
N THR A 318 4.37 -6.64 -19.93
CA THR A 318 4.12 -7.87 -19.12
C THR A 318 2.65 -8.17 -18.89
N THR A 319 1.77 -7.18 -19.03
CA THR A 319 0.31 -7.30 -18.80
C THR A 319 -0.53 -7.02 -20.05
N ARG A 320 0.07 -7.03 -21.24
CA ARG A 320 -0.51 -6.63 -22.53
C ARG A 320 -1.93 -7.18 -22.75
N ALA A 321 -2.14 -8.46 -22.51
CA ALA A 321 -3.44 -9.11 -22.70
C ALA A 321 -4.58 -8.51 -21.84
N LYS A 322 -4.26 -7.82 -20.75
CA LYS A 322 -5.27 -7.13 -19.92
C LYS A 322 -5.80 -5.84 -20.54
N PHE A 323 -5.17 -5.34 -21.60
CA PHE A 323 -5.59 -4.16 -22.34
C PHE A 323 -6.46 -4.50 -23.56
N ASP A 324 -6.74 -5.76 -23.82
CA ASP A 324 -7.62 -6.19 -24.91
C ASP A 324 -9.11 -5.98 -24.58
N THR A 325 -9.45 -5.78 -23.32
CA THR A 325 -10.81 -5.58 -22.81
C THR A 325 -10.88 -4.40 -21.84
N ASP A 326 -12.11 -3.97 -21.53
CA ASP A 326 -12.34 -2.95 -20.51
C ASP A 326 -11.87 -3.46 -19.14
N GLY A 327 -11.16 -2.60 -18.42
CA GLY A 327 -10.84 -2.81 -17.02
C GLY A 327 -12.12 -2.78 -16.15
N PRO A 328 -12.11 -3.48 -15.01
CA PRO A 328 -13.29 -3.62 -14.14
C PRO A 328 -13.85 -2.28 -13.63
N PHE A 329 -13.01 -1.24 -13.54
CA PHE A 329 -13.39 0.11 -13.11
C PHE A 329 -13.29 1.15 -14.23
N GLY A 330 -13.11 0.72 -15.49
CA GLY A 330 -13.10 1.61 -16.65
C GLY A 330 -14.42 2.36 -16.78
N ILE A 331 -14.37 3.67 -16.97
CA ILE A 331 -15.57 4.51 -17.11
C ILE A 331 -16.03 4.49 -18.59
N THR A 332 -16.82 3.50 -18.94
CA THR A 332 -17.36 3.31 -20.30
C THR A 332 -18.49 4.29 -20.62
N ASP A 333 -18.83 4.44 -21.92
CA ASP A 333 -19.96 5.28 -22.32
C ASP A 333 -21.28 4.82 -21.69
N ALA A 334 -21.48 3.48 -21.57
CA ALA A 334 -22.66 2.91 -20.90
C ALA A 334 -22.73 3.30 -19.42
N ARG A 335 -21.57 3.30 -18.71
CA ARG A 335 -21.50 3.74 -17.31
C ARG A 335 -21.73 5.25 -17.17
N LEU A 336 -21.23 6.05 -18.11
CA LEU A 336 -21.48 7.50 -18.14
C LEU A 336 -22.95 7.83 -18.42
N ALA A 337 -23.61 7.06 -19.28
CA ALA A 337 -25.04 7.23 -19.58
C ALA A 337 -25.95 6.82 -18.41
N ALA A 338 -25.48 5.95 -17.53
CA ALA A 338 -26.22 5.50 -16.34
C ALA A 338 -25.95 6.37 -15.10
N ALA A 339 -25.02 7.34 -15.18
CA ALA A 339 -24.60 8.24 -14.12
C ALA A 339 -25.39 9.55 -14.15
#